data_4a124785d9d657378034ad8dc451e497
#
_entry.id   4a124785d9d657378034ad8dc451e497
#
_cell.length_a   1.000
_cell.length_b   1.000
_cell.length_c   1.000
_cell.angle_alpha   90.00
_cell.angle_beta   90.00
_cell.angle_gamma   90.00
#
_symmetry.space_group_name_H-M   'P 1'
#
loop_
_entity.id
_entity.type
_entity.pdbx_description
1 polymer ?
#
loop_
_entity_poly.entity_id
_entity_poly.type
_entity_poly.pdbx_seq_one_letter_code
_entity_poly.pdbx_strand_id
1 'polypeptide(L)'
;GVGLEALVDAGLVSEGKNKKHYDRFRNRVVFPIRNVKGQTIGFGGRSIGDDDGPKYLNSPETELFKKGEELYGLYEARKSNSRLHKIIVVEGYMDVLSLAQSGLTNVVATLGTATNETHFHKLFRYTDEVVLCFDGDGAGRQAGWKALERALPALSDQKQIKLIFVPEGEDPDTLVRKKGAEHFNQQIKNAISGLDYLLEQLSIPLNLESLDDRAKFYGLCQPYIDKMKAGILRDLFKQKIDQIVGLREQTTQTPRPKRSFSEGQKASRLESKLCGYLLKYPDLWSQMDKSLGENELLLINR
;
A
#
# COMPACT_ATOMS: atom_id res chain seq x y z
N GLY A 1 -7.03 39.02 21.80
CA GLY A 1 -5.90 38.55 21.01
C GLY A 1 -5.29 37.31 21.64
N VAL A 2 -4.57 36.56 20.87
CA VAL A 2 -3.80 35.35 21.34
C VAL A 2 -2.49 35.86 21.92
N GLY A 3 -2.05 35.32 23.08
CA GLY A 3 -0.79 35.66 23.72
C GLY A 3 0.42 35.23 22.87
N LEU A 4 1.56 35.93 23.04
CA LEU A 4 2.79 35.63 22.28
C LEU A 4 3.28 34.20 22.53
N GLU A 5 3.24 33.71 23.75
CA GLU A 5 3.63 32.37 24.13
C GLU A 5 2.86 31.30 23.32
N ALA A 6 1.56 31.41 23.23
CA ALA A 6 0.72 30.49 22.44
C ALA A 6 1.04 30.57 20.93
N LEU A 7 1.45 31.73 20.41
CA LEU A 7 1.86 31.87 19.01
C LEU A 7 3.24 31.20 18.75
N VAL A 8 4.15 31.25 19.74
CA VAL A 8 5.43 30.54 19.68
C VAL A 8 5.20 29.04 19.75
N ASP A 9 4.38 28.55 20.69
CA ASP A 9 4.04 27.14 20.85
C ASP A 9 3.34 26.57 19.62
N ALA A 10 2.47 27.35 18.97
CA ALA A 10 1.84 27.00 17.70
C ALA A 10 2.80 27.05 16.50
N GLY A 11 4.03 27.51 16.68
CA GLY A 11 5.03 27.65 15.61
C GLY A 11 4.68 28.71 14.56
N LEU A 12 3.85 29.70 14.91
CA LEU A 12 3.50 30.84 14.06
C LEU A 12 4.51 31.97 14.19
N VAL A 13 5.13 32.09 15.36
CA VAL A 13 6.19 33.04 15.68
C VAL A 13 7.47 32.28 15.98
N SER A 14 8.58 32.80 15.51
CA SER A 14 9.94 32.28 15.79
C SER A 14 10.72 33.28 16.60
N GLU A 15 11.57 32.77 17.50
CA GLU A 15 12.50 33.60 18.26
C GLU A 15 13.86 33.67 17.54
N GLY A 16 14.31 34.85 17.24
CA GLY A 16 15.65 35.12 16.63
C GLY A 16 16.76 35.18 17.64
N LYS A 17 18.03 35.26 17.14
CA LYS A 17 19.24 35.27 17.97
C LYS A 17 19.28 36.37 19.05
N ASN A 18 18.55 37.46 18.88
CA ASN A 18 18.48 38.59 19.83
C ASN A 18 17.20 38.56 20.67
N LYS A 19 16.55 37.42 20.85
CA LYS A 19 15.26 37.31 21.52
C LYS A 19 14.12 38.12 20.88
N LYS A 20 14.31 38.61 19.65
CA LYS A 20 13.28 39.28 18.88
C LYS A 20 12.37 38.23 18.25
N HIS A 21 11.09 38.40 18.44
CA HIS A 21 10.06 37.58 17.85
C HIS A 21 9.72 38.08 16.45
N TYR A 22 9.48 37.16 15.52
CA TYR A 22 9.06 37.47 14.16
C TYR A 22 8.12 36.40 13.60
N ASP A 23 7.24 36.83 12.70
CA ASP A 23 6.32 35.91 12.03
C ASP A 23 7.08 34.88 11.20
N ARG A 24 6.76 33.61 11.41
CA ARG A 24 7.43 32.49 10.72
C ARG A 24 7.10 32.44 9.22
N PHE A 25 5.86 32.70 8.85
CA PHE A 25 5.38 32.53 7.47
C PHE A 25 5.29 33.87 6.72
N ARG A 26 6.37 34.65 6.74
CA ARG A 26 6.45 35.93 6.03
C ARG A 26 6.53 35.70 4.53
N ASN A 27 5.80 36.50 3.74
CA ASN A 27 5.75 36.43 2.27
C ASN A 27 5.43 35.04 1.74
N ARG A 28 4.44 34.35 2.34
CA ARG A 28 4.09 32.98 1.97
C ARG A 28 2.58 32.79 1.81
N VAL A 29 2.22 31.97 0.83
CA VAL A 29 0.89 31.35 0.83
C VAL A 29 0.89 30.27 1.89
N VAL A 30 -0.05 30.31 2.82
CA VAL A 30 -0.10 29.42 3.97
C VAL A 30 -1.20 28.37 3.79
N PHE A 31 -0.84 27.11 3.98
CA PHE A 31 -1.70 25.94 3.87
C PHE A 31 -1.93 25.35 5.28
N PRO A 32 -3.18 25.30 5.78
CA PRO A 32 -3.43 24.65 7.06
C PRO A 32 -3.23 23.14 6.95
N ILE A 33 -2.44 22.58 7.85
CA ILE A 33 -2.28 21.13 7.99
C ILE A 33 -3.31 20.68 9.03
N ARG A 34 -4.17 19.73 8.67
CA ARG A 34 -5.26 19.24 9.51
C ARG A 34 -5.04 17.80 9.91
N ASN A 35 -5.38 17.50 11.16
CA ASN A 35 -5.48 16.12 11.61
C ASN A 35 -6.74 15.44 11.03
N VAL A 36 -6.90 14.15 11.28
CA VAL A 36 -8.04 13.35 10.78
C VAL A 36 -9.42 13.82 11.29
N LYS A 37 -9.48 14.68 12.32
CA LYS A 37 -10.71 15.30 12.84
C LYS A 37 -11.00 16.65 12.19
N GLY A 38 -10.11 17.18 11.34
CA GLY A 38 -10.24 18.47 10.68
C GLY A 38 -9.72 19.66 11.49
N GLN A 39 -9.11 19.40 12.65
CA GLN A 39 -8.50 20.45 13.47
C GLN A 39 -7.15 20.84 12.86
N THR A 40 -6.88 22.13 12.74
CA THR A 40 -5.58 22.64 12.28
C THR A 40 -4.54 22.38 13.37
N ILE A 41 -3.49 21.64 13.01
CA ILE A 41 -2.40 21.25 13.90
C ILE A 41 -1.05 21.89 13.53
N GLY A 42 -0.96 22.49 12.36
CA GLY A 42 0.23 23.15 11.84
C GLY A 42 -0.05 23.82 10.51
N PHE A 43 1.00 24.38 9.92
CA PHE A 43 0.90 25.09 8.66
C PHE A 43 2.09 24.72 7.76
N GLY A 44 1.84 24.69 6.45
CA GLY A 44 2.85 24.74 5.41
C GLY A 44 2.83 26.10 4.74
N GLY A 45 3.96 26.61 4.31
CA GLY A 45 4.04 27.89 3.61
C GLY A 45 4.89 27.80 2.35
N ARG A 46 4.37 28.26 1.20
CA ARG A 46 5.12 28.41 -0.05
C ARG A 46 5.47 29.89 -0.25
N SER A 47 6.75 30.20 -0.52
CA SER A 47 7.19 31.60 -0.79
C SER A 47 6.46 32.21 -1.99
N ILE A 48 6.13 33.50 -1.86
CA ILE A 48 5.62 34.32 -2.94
C ILE A 48 6.81 35.16 -3.45
N GLY A 49 7.36 34.77 -4.61
CA GLY A 49 8.55 35.43 -5.19
C GLY A 49 9.86 34.76 -4.83
N ASP A 50 10.98 35.44 -5.17
CA ASP A 50 12.37 34.95 -5.07
C ASP A 50 13.03 35.38 -3.75
N ASP A 51 12.38 35.12 -2.62
CA ASP A 51 12.99 35.37 -1.31
C ASP A 51 14.13 34.38 -1.05
N ASP A 52 15.20 34.86 -0.32
CA ASP A 52 16.41 34.07 0.07
C ASP A 52 16.11 32.85 0.99
N GLY A 53 14.85 32.52 1.22
CA GLY A 53 14.41 31.44 2.09
C GLY A 53 14.04 30.14 1.34
N PRO A 54 13.78 29.06 2.07
CA PRO A 54 13.34 27.83 1.45
C PRO A 54 11.99 28.02 0.75
N LYS A 55 11.86 27.48 -0.49
CA LYS A 55 10.61 27.52 -1.28
C LYS A 55 9.40 27.03 -0.48
N TYR A 56 9.57 26.00 0.32
CA TYR A 56 8.56 25.46 1.24
C TYR A 56 9.07 25.49 2.67
N LEU A 57 8.20 25.88 3.60
CA LEU A 57 8.48 25.95 5.03
C LEU A 57 7.29 25.37 5.79
N ASN A 58 7.54 24.43 6.69
CA ASN A 58 6.52 23.86 7.56
C ASN A 58 6.62 24.44 8.98
N SER A 59 5.52 24.33 9.74
CA SER A 59 5.56 24.49 11.20
C SER A 59 6.69 23.62 11.78
N PRO A 60 7.31 24.03 12.90
CA PRO A 60 8.18 23.16 13.65
C PRO A 60 7.40 21.96 14.20
N GLU A 61 8.10 20.94 14.68
CA GLU A 61 7.50 19.88 15.49
C GLU A 61 6.89 20.50 16.77
N THR A 62 5.68 20.09 17.10
CA THR A 62 4.98 20.48 18.33
C THR A 62 4.35 19.25 18.97
N GLU A 63 3.74 19.38 20.15
CA GLU A 63 2.96 18.29 20.75
C GLU A 63 1.81 17.82 19.85
N LEU A 64 1.23 18.72 19.06
CA LEU A 64 0.08 18.44 18.19
C LEU A 64 0.51 18.07 16.75
N PHE A 65 1.70 18.45 16.33
CA PHE A 65 2.16 18.31 14.95
C PHE A 65 3.49 17.60 14.84
N LYS A 66 3.46 16.40 14.28
CA LYS A 66 4.63 15.59 13.98
C LYS A 66 4.64 15.24 12.49
N LYS A 67 5.62 15.78 11.75
CA LYS A 67 5.73 15.61 10.29
C LYS A 67 5.80 14.15 9.86
N GLY A 68 6.45 13.30 10.65
CA GLY A 68 6.56 11.87 10.38
C GLY A 68 5.29 11.06 10.64
N GLU A 69 4.26 11.67 11.23
CA GLU A 69 3.00 10.99 11.53
C GLU A 69 1.81 11.55 10.74
N GLU A 70 1.94 12.77 10.18
CA GLU A 70 0.83 13.46 9.54
C GLU A 70 0.97 13.50 8.02
N LEU A 71 -0.16 13.54 7.34
CA LEU A 71 -0.28 13.63 5.89
C LEU A 71 -1.19 14.81 5.52
N TYR A 72 -0.68 15.70 4.67
CA TYR A 72 -1.48 16.81 4.14
C TYR A 72 -2.59 16.27 3.23
N GLY A 73 -3.78 16.83 3.36
CA GLY A 73 -4.91 16.46 2.52
C GLY A 73 -5.71 15.22 2.98
N LEU A 74 -5.26 14.49 4.02
CA LEU A 74 -5.97 13.26 4.44
C LEU A 74 -7.37 13.53 4.99
N TYR A 75 -7.58 14.63 5.72
CA TYR A 75 -8.91 15.03 6.18
C TYR A 75 -9.81 15.39 4.99
N GLU A 76 -9.30 16.19 4.07
CA GLU A 76 -9.99 16.62 2.86
C GLU A 76 -10.37 15.43 1.97
N ALA A 77 -9.44 14.51 1.75
CA ALA A 77 -9.67 13.28 0.99
C ALA A 77 -10.80 12.43 1.59
N ARG A 78 -10.80 12.28 2.92
CA ARG A 78 -11.87 11.55 3.63
C ARG A 78 -13.21 12.27 3.59
N LYS A 79 -13.21 13.60 3.68
CA LYS A 79 -14.44 14.41 3.63
C LYS A 79 -15.07 14.40 2.25
N SER A 80 -14.26 14.42 1.20
CA SER A 80 -14.72 14.47 -0.19
C SER A 80 -15.17 13.12 -0.74
N ASN A 81 -14.84 12.02 -0.08
CA ASN A 81 -15.11 10.67 -0.56
C ASN A 81 -15.89 9.87 0.50
N SER A 82 -17.03 9.31 0.13
CA SER A 82 -17.82 8.42 1.01
C SER A 82 -17.03 7.14 1.37
N ARG A 83 -16.20 6.66 0.44
CA ARG A 83 -15.28 5.53 0.62
C ARG A 83 -14.00 5.77 -0.18
N LEU A 84 -12.87 5.59 0.48
CA LEU A 84 -11.55 5.67 -0.16
C LEU A 84 -11.13 4.28 -0.64
N HIS A 85 -11.42 3.97 -1.91
CA HIS A 85 -10.97 2.71 -2.52
C HIS A 85 -9.46 2.68 -2.70
N LYS A 86 -8.86 3.83 -2.96
CA LYS A 86 -7.42 4.05 -3.05
C LYS A 86 -7.05 5.43 -2.55
N ILE A 87 -5.82 5.60 -2.11
CA ILE A 87 -5.22 6.91 -1.78
C ILE A 87 -3.96 7.08 -2.61
N ILE A 88 -3.84 8.24 -3.26
CA ILE A 88 -2.66 8.65 -4.02
C ILE A 88 -1.77 9.46 -3.08
N VAL A 89 -0.51 9.09 -2.97
CA VAL A 89 0.50 9.79 -2.19
C VAL A 89 1.44 10.51 -3.13
N VAL A 90 1.54 11.81 -3.00
CA VAL A 90 2.45 12.70 -3.75
C VAL A 90 3.44 13.36 -2.79
N GLU A 91 4.40 14.14 -3.32
CA GLU A 91 5.44 14.74 -2.48
C GLU A 91 5.05 16.10 -1.90
N GLY A 92 4.28 16.91 -2.63
CA GLY A 92 4.07 18.30 -2.32
C GLY A 92 2.61 18.75 -2.14
N TYR A 93 2.45 19.89 -1.47
CA TYR A 93 1.14 20.55 -1.30
C TYR A 93 0.50 20.91 -2.62
N MET A 94 1.30 21.40 -3.58
CA MET A 94 0.80 21.85 -4.88
C MET A 94 0.26 20.70 -5.70
N ASP A 95 0.88 19.54 -5.63
CA ASP A 95 0.41 18.33 -6.30
C ASP A 95 -0.97 17.94 -5.77
N VAL A 96 -1.15 17.95 -4.43
CA VAL A 96 -2.46 17.68 -3.81
C VAL A 96 -3.52 18.66 -4.30
N LEU A 97 -3.20 19.95 -4.31
CA LEU A 97 -4.15 20.99 -4.68
C LEU A 97 -4.53 20.91 -6.16
N SER A 98 -3.57 20.73 -7.05
CA SER A 98 -3.82 20.64 -8.49
C SER A 98 -4.59 19.39 -8.87
N LEU A 99 -4.25 18.24 -8.28
CA LEU A 99 -4.97 16.99 -8.48
C LEU A 99 -6.40 17.10 -7.94
N ALA A 100 -6.59 17.66 -6.72
CA ALA A 100 -7.90 17.85 -6.13
C ALA A 100 -8.75 18.83 -6.94
N GLN A 101 -8.18 19.93 -7.44
CA GLN A 101 -8.87 20.90 -8.33
C GLN A 101 -9.33 20.25 -9.64
N SER A 102 -8.58 19.24 -10.11
CA SER A 102 -8.93 18.46 -11.30
C SER A 102 -9.91 17.31 -11.01
N GLY A 103 -10.46 17.23 -9.79
CA GLY A 103 -11.44 16.20 -9.40
C GLY A 103 -10.86 14.94 -8.77
N LEU A 104 -9.53 14.84 -8.63
CA LEU A 104 -8.85 13.73 -7.96
C LEU A 104 -8.71 14.05 -6.47
N THR A 105 -9.78 13.83 -5.70
CA THR A 105 -9.85 14.27 -4.30
C THR A 105 -9.28 13.27 -3.28
N ASN A 106 -8.85 12.09 -3.72
CA ASN A 106 -8.26 11.04 -2.89
C ASN A 106 -6.73 11.11 -2.85
N VAL A 107 -6.19 12.33 -2.78
CA VAL A 107 -4.75 12.62 -2.84
C VAL A 107 -4.27 13.17 -1.50
N VAL A 108 -3.08 12.76 -1.08
CA VAL A 108 -2.40 13.22 0.13
C VAL A 108 -0.91 13.46 -0.17
N ALA A 109 -0.26 14.29 0.66
CA ALA A 109 1.18 14.48 0.56
C ALA A 109 1.87 14.29 1.89
N THR A 110 3.15 13.91 1.82
CA THR A 110 4.06 13.97 2.96
C THR A 110 4.48 15.42 3.24
N LEU A 111 5.00 15.67 4.44
CA LEU A 111 5.23 17.03 4.94
C LEU A 111 6.75 17.41 4.91
N GLY A 112 7.39 17.20 3.75
CA GLY A 112 8.81 17.45 3.59
C GLY A 112 9.69 16.38 4.25
N THR A 113 9.12 15.21 4.47
CA THR A 113 9.80 13.99 4.93
C THR A 113 9.47 12.85 3.98
N ALA A 114 10.39 11.92 3.81
CA ALA A 114 10.09 10.73 3.03
C ALA A 114 8.97 9.91 3.70
N THR A 115 8.11 9.28 2.88
CA THR A 115 7.09 8.35 3.37
C THR A 115 7.72 7.28 4.26
N ASN A 116 7.09 7.00 5.40
CA ASN A 116 7.58 6.06 6.39
C ASN A 116 6.50 5.04 6.81
N GLU A 117 6.88 4.06 7.62
CA GLU A 117 5.99 2.99 8.07
C GLU A 117 4.74 3.52 8.79
N THR A 118 4.87 4.56 9.62
CA THR A 118 3.74 5.19 10.33
C THR A 118 2.71 5.77 9.34
N HIS A 119 3.19 6.41 8.27
CA HIS A 119 2.32 6.90 7.20
C HIS A 119 1.55 5.75 6.54
N PHE A 120 2.21 4.63 6.21
CA PHE A 120 1.53 3.48 5.62
C PHE A 120 0.51 2.86 6.55
N HIS A 121 0.83 2.70 7.83
CA HIS A 121 -0.13 2.24 8.83
C HIS A 121 -1.33 3.18 8.95
N LYS A 122 -1.10 4.51 8.89
CA LYS A 122 -2.18 5.49 8.90
C LYS A 122 -3.06 5.40 7.64
N LEU A 123 -2.45 5.30 6.45
CA LEU A 123 -3.15 5.20 5.18
C LEU A 123 -4.01 3.93 5.11
N PHE A 124 -3.46 2.79 5.50
CA PHE A 124 -4.14 1.49 5.45
C PHE A 124 -5.30 1.34 6.45
N ARG A 125 -5.53 2.31 7.33
CA ARG A 125 -6.78 2.40 8.10
C ARG A 125 -7.96 2.90 7.27
N TYR A 126 -7.69 3.57 6.15
CA TYR A 126 -8.72 4.24 5.34
C TYR A 126 -8.86 3.65 3.94
N THR A 127 -7.88 2.89 3.45
CA THR A 127 -7.92 2.26 2.13
C THR A 127 -7.21 0.91 2.13
N ASP A 128 -7.46 0.11 1.10
CA ASP A 128 -6.73 -1.13 0.84
C ASP A 128 -5.67 -0.95 -0.25
N GLU A 129 -5.73 0.13 -1.03
CA GLU A 129 -4.77 0.43 -2.09
C GLU A 129 -4.12 1.81 -1.88
N VAL A 130 -2.79 1.84 -1.84
CA VAL A 130 -1.99 3.07 -1.83
C VAL A 130 -1.22 3.15 -3.15
N VAL A 131 -1.36 4.27 -3.85
CA VAL A 131 -0.63 4.56 -5.08
C VAL A 131 0.38 5.65 -4.78
N LEU A 132 1.66 5.31 -4.84
CA LEU A 132 2.77 6.25 -4.65
C LEU A 132 3.09 6.89 -6.01
N CYS A 133 3.08 8.20 -6.07
CA CYS A 133 3.38 8.96 -7.28
C CYS A 133 4.65 9.79 -7.08
N PHE A 134 5.65 9.51 -7.90
CA PHE A 134 6.96 10.16 -7.86
C PHE A 134 7.32 10.77 -9.21
N ASP A 135 8.25 11.72 -9.17
CA ASP A 135 8.87 12.27 -10.37
C ASP A 135 9.60 11.17 -11.15
N GLY A 136 9.68 11.31 -12.47
CA GLY A 136 10.26 10.29 -13.35
C GLY A 136 11.79 10.27 -13.38
N ASP A 137 12.43 11.17 -12.65
CA ASP A 137 13.90 11.29 -12.56
C ASP A 137 14.55 10.26 -11.63
N GLY A 138 15.87 10.26 -11.55
CA GLY A 138 16.63 9.37 -10.70
C GLY A 138 16.34 9.54 -9.21
N ALA A 139 16.04 10.78 -8.76
CA ALA A 139 15.73 11.08 -7.38
C ALA A 139 14.36 10.52 -7.00
N GLY A 140 13.35 10.71 -7.87
CA GLY A 140 12.01 10.14 -7.67
C GLY A 140 12.00 8.61 -7.69
N ARG A 141 12.80 7.96 -8.56
CA ARG A 141 12.96 6.49 -8.54
C ARG A 141 13.58 6.00 -7.24
N GLN A 142 14.59 6.70 -6.71
CA GLN A 142 15.22 6.38 -5.43
C GLN A 142 14.25 6.61 -4.26
N ALA A 143 13.44 7.67 -4.32
CA ALA A 143 12.40 7.95 -3.33
C ALA A 143 11.35 6.84 -3.34
N GLY A 144 10.88 6.41 -4.52
CA GLY A 144 9.94 5.30 -4.72
C GLY A 144 10.46 3.99 -4.14
N TRP A 145 11.74 3.66 -4.39
CA TRP A 145 12.38 2.50 -3.80
C TRP A 145 12.36 2.54 -2.27
N LYS A 146 12.83 3.64 -1.67
CA LYS A 146 12.86 3.81 -0.21
C LYS A 146 11.47 3.79 0.42
N ALA A 147 10.47 4.39 -0.26
CA ALA A 147 9.09 4.37 0.20
C ALA A 147 8.54 2.94 0.20
N LEU A 148 8.77 2.18 -0.88
CA LEU A 148 8.36 0.79 -0.97
C LEU A 148 9.01 -0.07 0.12
N GLU A 149 10.30 0.07 0.33
CA GLU A 149 11.03 -0.67 1.38
C GLU A 149 10.45 -0.42 2.78
N ARG A 150 10.07 0.84 3.08
CA ARG A 150 9.43 1.22 4.34
C ARG A 150 7.98 0.77 4.46
N ALA A 151 7.35 0.45 3.34
CA ALA A 151 5.96 0.00 3.30
C ALA A 151 5.80 -1.49 3.58
N LEU A 152 6.83 -2.31 3.34
CA LEU A 152 6.77 -3.77 3.46
C LEU A 152 6.23 -4.25 4.81
N PRO A 153 6.62 -3.68 5.98
CA PRO A 153 6.06 -4.10 7.26
C PRO A 153 4.58 -3.79 7.44
N ALA A 154 4.05 -2.83 6.67
CA ALA A 154 2.64 -2.45 6.72
C ALA A 154 1.76 -3.25 5.74
N LEU A 155 2.37 -3.97 4.79
CA LEU A 155 1.66 -4.82 3.84
C LEU A 155 1.03 -6.04 4.52
N SER A 156 -0.11 -6.46 4.00
CA SER A 156 -0.83 -7.67 4.40
C SER A 156 -1.64 -8.20 3.21
N ASP A 157 -2.29 -9.33 3.37
CA ASP A 157 -3.02 -10.02 2.30
C ASP A 157 -4.08 -9.17 1.59
N GLN A 158 -4.61 -8.14 2.26
CA GLN A 158 -5.62 -7.23 1.72
C GLN A 158 -5.08 -5.85 1.35
N LYS A 159 -3.79 -5.59 1.56
CA LYS A 159 -3.19 -4.26 1.35
C LYS A 159 -2.24 -4.27 0.16
N GLN A 160 -2.40 -3.28 -0.71
CA GLN A 160 -1.64 -3.16 -1.95
C GLN A 160 -0.93 -1.82 -2.02
N ILE A 161 0.27 -1.84 -2.58
CA ILE A 161 1.02 -0.65 -2.94
C ILE A 161 1.32 -0.73 -4.43
N LYS A 162 1.08 0.39 -5.09
CA LYS A 162 1.42 0.60 -6.50
C LYS A 162 2.28 1.84 -6.64
N LEU A 163 3.09 1.89 -7.68
CA LEU A 163 3.94 3.03 -8.00
C LEU A 163 3.58 3.60 -9.38
N ILE A 164 3.64 4.91 -9.47
CA ILE A 164 3.60 5.68 -10.70
C ILE A 164 4.85 6.54 -10.71
N PHE A 165 5.56 6.55 -11.82
CA PHE A 165 6.59 7.53 -12.12
C PHE A 165 6.06 8.40 -13.26
N VAL A 166 5.89 9.70 -13.01
CA VAL A 166 5.49 10.64 -14.04
C VAL A 166 6.62 10.77 -15.09
N PRO A 167 6.34 11.22 -16.33
CA PRO A 167 7.38 11.42 -17.32
C PRO A 167 8.50 12.33 -16.81
N GLU A 168 9.74 12.11 -17.27
CA GLU A 168 10.89 12.90 -16.89
C GLU A 168 10.67 14.39 -17.22
N GLY A 169 10.99 15.26 -16.27
CA GLY A 169 10.76 16.72 -16.37
C GLY A 169 9.33 17.18 -16.04
N GLU A 170 8.44 16.26 -15.67
CA GLU A 170 7.10 16.56 -15.17
C GLU A 170 6.98 16.19 -13.69
N ASP A 171 6.11 16.92 -12.99
CA ASP A 171 5.58 16.56 -11.68
C ASP A 171 4.06 16.33 -11.77
N PRO A 172 3.40 15.81 -10.72
CA PRO A 172 1.95 15.56 -10.77
C PRO A 172 1.12 16.81 -11.05
N ASP A 173 1.53 18.00 -10.55
CA ASP A 173 0.89 19.29 -10.81
C ASP A 173 0.95 19.66 -12.30
N THR A 174 2.16 19.65 -12.88
CA THR A 174 2.36 19.99 -14.30
C THR A 174 1.68 18.98 -15.24
N LEU A 175 1.75 17.69 -14.91
CA LEU A 175 1.13 16.63 -15.70
C LEU A 175 -0.39 16.79 -15.76
N VAL A 176 -1.04 16.99 -14.62
CA VAL A 176 -2.52 17.11 -14.58
C VAL A 176 -2.99 18.39 -15.25
N ARG A 177 -2.25 19.51 -15.12
CA ARG A 177 -2.58 20.78 -15.81
C ARG A 177 -2.44 20.67 -17.31
N LYS A 178 -1.41 19.97 -17.83
CA LYS A 178 -1.17 19.82 -19.27
C LYS A 178 -2.08 18.80 -19.94
N LYS A 179 -2.31 17.64 -19.29
CA LYS A 179 -2.96 16.47 -19.89
C LYS A 179 -4.33 16.14 -19.31
N GLY A 180 -4.72 16.80 -18.21
CA GLY A 180 -6.02 16.61 -17.58
C GLY A 180 -6.11 15.39 -16.66
N ALA A 181 -7.18 15.36 -15.87
CA ALA A 181 -7.44 14.30 -14.87
C ALA A 181 -7.62 12.91 -15.50
N GLU A 182 -8.19 12.82 -16.70
CA GLU A 182 -8.43 11.53 -17.35
C GLU A 182 -7.10 10.84 -17.70
N HIS A 183 -6.15 11.59 -18.22
CA HIS A 183 -4.81 11.07 -18.51
C HIS A 183 -4.12 10.59 -17.21
N PHE A 184 -4.22 11.37 -16.13
CA PHE A 184 -3.66 10.99 -14.84
C PHE A 184 -4.34 9.72 -14.27
N ASN A 185 -5.66 9.61 -14.42
CA ASN A 185 -6.40 8.40 -14.04
C ASN A 185 -5.94 7.16 -14.85
N GLN A 186 -5.57 7.35 -16.13
CA GLN A 186 -5.01 6.25 -16.92
C GLN A 186 -3.63 5.82 -16.40
N GLN A 187 -2.79 6.76 -15.95
CA GLN A 187 -1.53 6.42 -15.29
C GLN A 187 -1.78 5.62 -13.99
N ILE A 188 -2.78 6.02 -13.19
CA ILE A 188 -3.16 5.28 -11.99
C ILE A 188 -3.59 3.83 -12.31
N LYS A 189 -4.35 3.63 -13.38
CA LYS A 189 -4.76 2.28 -13.82
C LYS A 189 -3.57 1.41 -14.23
N ASN A 190 -2.56 2.03 -14.82
CA ASN A 190 -1.34 1.38 -15.31
C ASN A 190 -0.23 1.35 -14.23
N ALA A 191 -0.53 1.76 -12.99
CA ALA A 191 0.44 1.78 -11.90
C ALA A 191 1.03 0.38 -11.66
N ILE A 192 2.34 0.33 -11.49
CA ILE A 192 3.10 -0.91 -11.31
C ILE A 192 2.88 -1.42 -9.86
N SER A 193 2.66 -2.72 -9.69
CA SER A 193 2.66 -3.34 -8.35
C SER A 193 4.01 -3.09 -7.66
N GLY A 194 3.98 -2.66 -6.38
CA GLY A 194 5.22 -2.40 -5.65
C GLY A 194 6.12 -3.62 -5.53
N LEU A 195 5.54 -4.80 -5.31
CA LEU A 195 6.32 -6.04 -5.22
C LEU A 195 6.90 -6.45 -6.58
N ASP A 196 6.18 -6.21 -7.69
CA ASP A 196 6.71 -6.46 -9.03
C ASP A 196 7.85 -5.51 -9.37
N TYR A 197 7.69 -4.22 -9.05
CA TYR A 197 8.74 -3.22 -9.21
C TYR A 197 10.00 -3.59 -8.41
N LEU A 198 9.84 -4.09 -7.18
CA LEU A 198 10.97 -4.53 -6.35
C LEU A 198 11.74 -5.67 -7.03
N LEU A 199 11.04 -6.69 -7.53
CA LEU A 199 11.68 -7.81 -8.22
C LEU A 199 12.38 -7.36 -9.49
N GLU A 200 11.74 -6.50 -10.28
CA GLU A 200 12.32 -5.94 -11.50
C GLU A 200 13.63 -5.20 -11.20
N GLN A 201 13.62 -4.27 -10.25
CA GLN A 201 14.82 -3.50 -9.91
C GLN A 201 15.97 -4.36 -9.37
N LEU A 202 15.67 -5.39 -8.58
CA LEU A 202 16.68 -6.33 -8.08
C LEU A 202 17.25 -7.21 -9.19
N SER A 203 16.50 -7.45 -10.25
CA SER A 203 16.94 -8.28 -11.37
C SER A 203 17.80 -7.56 -12.41
N ILE A 204 17.65 -6.22 -12.57
CA ILE A 204 18.34 -5.41 -13.60
C ILE A 204 19.85 -5.68 -13.68
N PRO A 205 20.62 -5.71 -12.57
CA PRO A 205 22.08 -5.89 -12.64
C PRO A 205 22.52 -7.33 -12.84
N LEU A 206 21.59 -8.30 -13.00
CA LEU A 206 21.88 -9.73 -12.96
C LEU A 206 21.47 -10.43 -14.26
N ASN A 207 22.26 -11.44 -14.66
CA ASN A 207 21.89 -12.36 -15.72
C ASN A 207 21.20 -13.61 -15.12
N LEU A 208 19.88 -13.62 -15.11
CA LEU A 208 19.09 -14.71 -14.52
C LEU A 208 19.18 -16.05 -15.28
N GLU A 209 19.90 -16.12 -16.40
CA GLU A 209 20.25 -17.40 -17.03
C GLU A 209 21.41 -18.10 -16.28
N SER A 210 22.28 -17.33 -15.61
CA SER A 210 23.38 -17.84 -14.79
C SER A 210 22.88 -18.35 -13.43
N LEU A 211 23.37 -19.53 -13.01
CA LEU A 211 23.09 -20.09 -11.69
C LEU A 211 23.58 -19.18 -10.55
N ASP A 212 24.79 -18.60 -10.74
CA ASP A 212 25.39 -17.73 -9.73
C ASP A 212 24.56 -16.44 -9.52
N ASP A 213 24.07 -15.84 -10.60
CA ASP A 213 23.28 -14.63 -10.52
C ASP A 213 21.85 -14.91 -10.02
N ARG A 214 21.28 -16.09 -10.30
CA ARG A 214 20.04 -16.55 -9.66
C ARG A 214 20.19 -16.69 -8.15
N ALA A 215 21.31 -17.28 -7.70
CA ALA A 215 21.61 -17.39 -6.28
C ALA A 215 21.78 -16.02 -5.61
N LYS A 216 22.48 -15.08 -6.28
CA LYS A 216 22.60 -13.68 -5.82
C LYS A 216 21.24 -12.99 -5.74
N PHE A 217 20.41 -13.11 -6.79
CA PHE A 217 19.06 -12.55 -6.80
C PHE A 217 18.21 -13.03 -5.63
N TYR A 218 18.22 -14.34 -5.36
CA TYR A 218 17.53 -14.93 -4.21
C TYR A 218 18.01 -14.30 -2.90
N GLY A 219 19.33 -14.20 -2.71
CA GLY A 219 19.93 -13.57 -1.53
C GLY A 219 19.55 -12.09 -1.38
N LEU A 220 19.49 -11.34 -2.50
CA LEU A 220 19.06 -9.93 -2.49
C LEU A 220 17.59 -9.77 -2.13
N CYS A 221 16.72 -10.73 -2.46
CA CYS A 221 15.30 -10.68 -2.13
C CYS A 221 15.01 -10.99 -0.65
N GLN A 222 15.87 -11.78 0.01
CA GLN A 222 15.60 -12.28 1.37
C GLN A 222 15.34 -11.18 2.41
N PRO A 223 16.10 -10.07 2.49
CA PRO A 223 15.85 -9.00 3.44
C PRO A 223 14.46 -8.35 3.29
N TYR A 224 13.90 -8.34 2.08
CA TYR A 224 12.57 -7.78 1.81
C TYR A 224 11.47 -8.75 2.22
N ILE A 225 11.65 -10.05 1.99
CA ILE A 225 10.75 -11.10 2.49
C ILE A 225 10.67 -11.02 4.02
N ASP A 226 11.80 -10.84 4.69
CA ASP A 226 11.87 -10.82 6.16
C ASP A 226 11.18 -9.61 6.77
N LYS A 227 11.10 -8.48 6.05
CA LYS A 227 10.34 -7.29 6.46
C LYS A 227 8.83 -7.46 6.33
N MET A 228 8.36 -8.39 5.50
CA MET A 228 6.92 -8.61 5.30
C MET A 228 6.31 -9.39 6.46
N LYS A 229 5.08 -9.03 6.83
CA LYS A 229 4.31 -9.81 7.80
C LYS A 229 4.04 -11.22 7.27
N ALA A 230 4.00 -12.19 8.17
CA ALA A 230 3.56 -13.54 7.82
C ALA A 230 2.13 -13.50 7.29
N GLY A 231 1.87 -14.18 6.16
CA GLY A 231 0.59 -14.19 5.48
C GLY A 231 0.73 -14.75 4.07
N ILE A 232 -0.41 -14.88 3.39
CA ILE A 232 -0.47 -15.42 2.02
C ILE A 232 0.30 -14.55 1.03
N LEU A 233 0.26 -13.23 1.19
CA LEU A 233 1.00 -12.30 0.33
C LEU A 233 2.51 -12.56 0.37
N ARG A 234 3.07 -12.74 1.58
CA ARG A 234 4.49 -13.08 1.75
C ARG A 234 4.83 -14.42 1.11
N ASP A 235 3.98 -15.42 1.30
CA ASP A 235 4.20 -16.76 0.73
C ASP A 235 4.13 -16.74 -0.80
N LEU A 236 3.16 -16.04 -1.38
CA LEU A 236 3.06 -15.86 -2.84
C LEU A 236 4.25 -15.07 -3.40
N PHE A 237 4.73 -14.06 -2.69
CA PHE A 237 5.90 -13.29 -3.09
C PHE A 237 7.15 -14.19 -3.10
N LYS A 238 7.34 -15.02 -2.07
CA LYS A 238 8.42 -16.01 -2.02
C LYS A 238 8.30 -17.03 -3.15
N GLN A 239 7.12 -17.59 -3.39
CA GLN A 239 6.89 -18.50 -4.52
C GLN A 239 7.24 -17.86 -5.87
N LYS A 240 6.93 -16.58 -6.07
CA LYS A 240 7.30 -15.86 -7.29
C LYS A 240 8.82 -15.75 -7.45
N ILE A 241 9.55 -15.49 -6.37
CA ILE A 241 11.01 -15.47 -6.35
C ILE A 241 11.55 -16.86 -6.69
N ASP A 242 11.03 -17.93 -6.05
CA ASP A 242 11.40 -19.31 -6.29
C ASP A 242 11.19 -19.72 -7.76
N GLN A 243 10.11 -19.24 -8.39
CA GLN A 243 9.85 -19.44 -9.82
C GLN A 243 10.88 -18.73 -10.71
N ILE A 244 11.22 -17.47 -10.39
CA ILE A 244 12.20 -16.67 -11.15
C ILE A 244 13.57 -17.34 -11.13
N VAL A 245 14.01 -17.87 -9.98
CA VAL A 245 15.30 -18.55 -9.84
C VAL A 245 15.28 -20.01 -10.26
N GLY A 246 14.11 -20.54 -10.65
CA GLY A 246 13.95 -21.92 -11.09
C GLY A 246 14.00 -22.95 -9.94
N LEU A 247 13.87 -22.50 -8.70
CA LEU A 247 13.57 -23.37 -7.58
C LEU A 247 12.09 -23.75 -7.74
N ARG A 248 11.81 -24.85 -8.42
CA ARG A 248 10.51 -25.50 -8.25
C ARG A 248 10.37 -25.81 -6.76
N GLU A 249 9.28 -25.40 -6.13
CA GLU A 249 8.85 -26.15 -4.97
C GLU A 249 8.96 -27.62 -5.38
N GLN A 250 9.89 -28.35 -4.78
CA GLN A 250 9.58 -29.71 -4.48
C GLN A 250 8.34 -29.57 -3.59
N THR A 251 7.17 -29.48 -4.23
CA THR A 251 6.00 -30.02 -3.58
C THR A 251 6.55 -31.30 -2.99
N THR A 252 6.72 -31.33 -1.69
CA THR A 252 6.64 -32.54 -0.92
C THR A 252 5.20 -33.03 -1.11
N GLN A 253 4.87 -33.39 -2.34
CA GLN A 253 4.14 -34.59 -2.54
C GLN A 253 5.10 -35.65 -1.96
N THR A 254 5.10 -35.80 -0.64
CA THR A 254 5.19 -37.16 -0.11
C THR A 254 4.35 -37.94 -1.11
N PRO A 255 4.96 -38.86 -1.91
CA PRO A 255 4.14 -39.68 -2.78
C PRO A 255 3.14 -40.27 -1.78
N ARG A 256 1.91 -39.74 -1.80
CA ARG A 256 0.83 -40.47 -1.16
C ARG A 256 1.01 -41.83 -1.75
N PRO A 257 1.34 -42.88 -0.94
CA PRO A 257 1.51 -44.20 -1.47
C PRO A 257 0.33 -44.35 -2.42
N LYS A 258 0.61 -44.65 -3.71
CA LYS A 258 -0.45 -44.95 -4.66
C LYS A 258 -1.15 -46.12 -4.01
N ARG A 259 -2.14 -45.83 -3.17
CA ARG A 259 -3.06 -46.87 -2.74
C ARG A 259 -3.68 -47.31 -4.05
N SER A 260 -3.27 -48.47 -4.50
CA SER A 260 -4.00 -49.17 -5.53
C SER A 260 -5.40 -49.33 -5.00
N PHE A 261 -6.32 -48.45 -5.47
CA PHE A 261 -7.72 -48.55 -5.15
C PHE A 261 -8.19 -49.85 -5.83
N SER A 262 -8.38 -50.90 -5.03
CA SER A 262 -9.16 -52.06 -5.44
C SER A 262 -10.58 -51.56 -5.75
N GLU A 263 -11.30 -52.23 -6.66
CA GLU A 263 -12.65 -51.82 -7.11
C GLU A 263 -13.65 -51.54 -5.96
N GLY A 264 -13.42 -52.13 -4.76
CA GLY A 264 -14.22 -51.86 -3.55
C GLY A 264 -14.12 -50.43 -2.97
N GLN A 265 -13.07 -49.64 -3.31
CA GLN A 265 -12.93 -48.26 -2.77
C GLN A 265 -13.56 -47.18 -3.63
N LYS A 266 -14.02 -47.47 -4.85
CA LYS A 266 -14.84 -46.55 -5.64
C LYS A 266 -16.27 -46.43 -5.08
N ALA A 267 -16.78 -47.50 -4.48
CA ALA A 267 -18.07 -47.49 -3.79
C ALA A 267 -18.05 -46.55 -2.58
N SER A 268 -17.01 -46.57 -1.75
CA SER A 268 -16.93 -45.75 -0.53
C SER A 268 -16.99 -44.25 -0.77
N ARG A 269 -16.55 -43.77 -1.93
CA ARG A 269 -16.58 -42.32 -2.28
C ARG A 269 -18.00 -41.87 -2.69
N LEU A 270 -18.80 -42.75 -3.25
CA LEU A 270 -20.22 -42.52 -3.55
C LEU A 270 -21.04 -42.54 -2.26
N GLU A 271 -20.76 -43.50 -1.38
CA GLU A 271 -21.38 -43.64 -0.07
C GLU A 271 -21.11 -42.39 0.81
N SER A 272 -19.87 -41.93 0.87
CA SER A 272 -19.51 -40.69 1.61
C SER A 272 -20.23 -39.45 1.06
N LYS A 273 -20.41 -39.35 -0.26
CA LYS A 273 -21.18 -38.30 -0.89
C LYS A 273 -22.67 -38.41 -0.56
N LEU A 274 -23.23 -39.63 -0.62
CA LEU A 274 -24.62 -39.88 -0.30
C LEU A 274 -24.90 -39.53 1.17
N CYS A 275 -24.07 -39.95 2.11
CA CYS A 275 -24.16 -39.56 3.52
C CYS A 275 -24.11 -38.05 3.69
N GLY A 276 -23.22 -37.37 2.98
CA GLY A 276 -23.13 -35.91 3.00
C GLY A 276 -24.41 -35.22 2.51
N TYR A 277 -25.06 -35.75 1.49
CA TYR A 277 -26.34 -35.24 1.00
C TYR A 277 -27.48 -35.50 1.99
N LEU A 278 -27.56 -36.69 2.57
CA LEU A 278 -28.60 -37.08 3.54
C LEU A 278 -28.51 -36.27 4.84
N LEU A 279 -27.27 -35.93 5.29
CA LEU A 279 -27.07 -35.06 6.44
C LEU A 279 -27.46 -33.58 6.13
N LYS A 280 -27.29 -33.16 4.90
CA LYS A 280 -27.63 -31.80 4.48
C LYS A 280 -29.11 -31.60 4.19
N TYR A 281 -29.80 -32.67 3.80
CA TYR A 281 -31.24 -32.69 3.45
C TYR A 281 -31.94 -33.87 4.12
N PRO A 282 -32.28 -33.77 5.43
CA PRO A 282 -32.88 -34.88 6.20
C PRO A 282 -34.17 -35.42 5.61
N ASP A 283 -34.95 -34.59 4.92
CA ASP A 283 -36.23 -34.99 4.32
C ASP A 283 -36.08 -36.03 3.20
N LEU A 284 -34.88 -36.20 2.64
CA LEU A 284 -34.62 -37.24 1.65
C LEU A 284 -34.69 -38.67 2.23
N TRP A 285 -34.51 -38.82 3.55
CA TRP A 285 -34.64 -40.10 4.22
C TRP A 285 -36.05 -40.70 4.08
N SER A 286 -37.06 -39.86 4.12
CA SER A 286 -38.48 -40.28 4.00
C SER A 286 -38.85 -40.74 2.59
N GLN A 287 -38.05 -40.40 1.59
CA GLN A 287 -38.28 -40.73 0.18
C GLN A 287 -37.47 -41.95 -0.30
N MET A 288 -36.57 -42.47 0.53
CA MET A 288 -35.83 -43.70 0.21
C MET A 288 -36.78 -44.89 0.33
N ASP A 289 -36.93 -45.61 -0.78
CA ASP A 289 -37.78 -46.74 -0.88
C ASP A 289 -37.36 -47.83 0.12
N LYS A 290 -38.33 -48.35 0.90
CA LYS A 290 -38.13 -49.40 1.89
C LYS A 290 -37.75 -50.77 1.29
N SER A 291 -37.51 -50.83 -0.02
CA SER A 291 -37.10 -52.03 -0.76
C SER A 291 -35.58 -52.33 -0.70
N LEU A 292 -34.79 -51.46 -0.11
CA LEU A 292 -33.37 -51.74 0.15
C LEU A 292 -33.26 -52.73 1.31
N GLY A 293 -32.88 -53.97 1.00
CA GLY A 293 -32.81 -55.07 1.98
C GLY A 293 -31.79 -54.79 3.09
N GLU A 294 -31.99 -55.37 4.28
CA GLU A 294 -31.17 -55.17 5.48
C GLU A 294 -29.66 -55.38 5.29
N ASN A 295 -29.22 -56.11 4.26
CA ASN A 295 -27.82 -56.36 3.94
C ASN A 295 -27.09 -55.17 3.26
N GLU A 296 -27.82 -54.23 2.65
CA GLU A 296 -27.24 -53.06 1.99
C GLU A 296 -27.07 -51.88 2.97
N LEU A 297 -27.86 -51.84 4.03
CA LEU A 297 -27.71 -50.84 5.12
C LEU A 297 -26.50 -51.07 6.00
N LEU A 298 -25.94 -52.30 6.08
CA LEU A 298 -24.73 -52.62 6.84
C LEU A 298 -23.45 -52.10 6.16
N LEU A 299 -23.47 -51.73 4.87
CA LEU A 299 -22.35 -51.15 4.16
C LEU A 299 -22.19 -49.64 4.42
N ILE A 300 -23.22 -48.98 4.96
CA ILE A 300 -23.22 -47.56 5.25
C ILE A 300 -22.63 -47.26 6.66
N ASN A 301 -22.56 -48.29 7.52
CA ASN A 301 -22.14 -48.19 8.93
C ASN A 301 -20.71 -48.71 9.21
N ARG A 302 -19.84 -48.81 8.20
CA ARG A 302 -18.42 -49.15 8.39
C ARG A 302 -17.49 -48.02 8.00
#